data_71ebc0e5c57dbcde973c9a129d29eb1c
#
_entry.id   71ebc0e5c57dbcde973c9a129d29eb1c
#
_cell.length_a   1.000
_cell.length_b   1.000
_cell.length_c   1.000
_cell.angle_alpha   90.00
_cell.angle_beta   90.00
_cell.angle_gamma   90.00
#
_symmetry.space_group_name_H-M   'P 1'
#
loop_
_entity.id
_entity.type
_entity.pdbx_description
1 polymer ?
#
loop_
_entity_poly.entity_id
_entity_poly.type
_entity_poly.pdbx_seq_one_letter_code
_entity_poly.pdbx_strand_id
1 'polypeptide(L)'
;IPTQAVVLNKTFVTLNPGKTEQLKITYLPDYATASIGTVKWTSSNEAVVTVDAAGKLTAKAAGKAIITAITSDGNVMYCIVTVENIKVSKITITTTTSNKIATGKKVTLKAAVTPSNAYNKGVTWKSSNTKVATVSSSGVVTTKKKMGGKTVTITATAKDGSGKKASYKIYIKKGIVKKVYI
;
A
#
# COMPACT_ATOMS: atom_id res chain seq x y z
N ILE A 1 -39.57 -10.06 -25.40
CA ILE A 1 -38.82 -9.06 -24.62
C ILE A 1 -37.51 -9.74 -24.30
N PRO A 2 -36.33 -9.15 -24.67
CA PRO A 2 -35.05 -9.77 -24.32
C PRO A 2 -34.94 -9.86 -22.80
N THR A 3 -34.55 -11.02 -22.31
CA THR A 3 -34.27 -11.25 -20.89
C THR A 3 -33.18 -10.27 -20.43
N GLN A 4 -33.55 -9.36 -19.56
CA GLN A 4 -32.60 -8.44 -18.97
C GLN A 4 -31.72 -9.21 -17.98
N ALA A 5 -30.43 -9.21 -18.21
CA ALA A 5 -29.47 -9.71 -17.22
C ALA A 5 -29.17 -8.59 -16.21
N VAL A 6 -29.16 -8.94 -14.92
CA VAL A 6 -28.78 -8.05 -13.84
C VAL A 6 -27.37 -8.47 -13.37
N VAL A 7 -26.43 -7.55 -13.39
CA VAL A 7 -25.03 -7.85 -13.04
C VAL A 7 -24.53 -6.94 -11.92
N LEU A 8 -23.71 -7.51 -11.06
CA LEU A 8 -22.97 -6.80 -10.05
C LEU A 8 -21.58 -6.47 -10.59
N ASN A 9 -21.10 -5.24 -10.38
CA ASN A 9 -19.80 -4.79 -10.89
C ASN A 9 -18.60 -5.56 -10.31
N LYS A 10 -18.78 -6.21 -9.15
CA LYS A 10 -17.76 -7.04 -8.48
C LYS A 10 -18.40 -8.22 -7.78
N THR A 11 -17.86 -9.41 -8.00
CA THR A 11 -18.27 -10.65 -7.33
C THR A 11 -17.29 -11.07 -6.23
N PHE A 12 -16.06 -10.50 -6.25
CA PHE A 12 -15.03 -10.70 -5.24
C PHE A 12 -14.36 -9.37 -4.90
N VAL A 13 -14.15 -9.12 -3.61
CA VAL A 13 -13.49 -7.91 -3.10
C VAL A 13 -12.55 -8.30 -1.96
N THR A 14 -11.32 -7.78 -1.97
CA THR A 14 -10.40 -7.86 -0.83
C THR A 14 -10.12 -6.47 -0.29
N LEU A 15 -10.34 -6.25 1.00
CA LEU A 15 -10.19 -4.97 1.67
C LEU A 15 -9.29 -5.10 2.90
N ASN A 16 -8.57 -4.02 3.22
CA ASN A 16 -8.01 -3.84 4.55
C ASN A 16 -9.09 -3.35 5.52
N PRO A 17 -9.00 -3.66 6.82
CA PRO A 17 -9.88 -3.06 7.83
C PRO A 17 -9.92 -1.53 7.72
N GLY A 18 -11.11 -0.95 7.89
CA GLY A 18 -11.36 0.49 7.78
C GLY A 18 -11.47 1.02 6.35
N LYS A 19 -11.35 0.16 5.31
CA LYS A 19 -11.53 0.56 3.91
C LYS A 19 -12.97 0.34 3.45
N THR A 20 -13.35 1.11 2.43
CA THR A 20 -14.66 1.04 1.80
C THR A 20 -14.54 0.65 0.33
N GLU A 21 -15.60 0.09 -0.23
CA GLU A 21 -15.73 -0.24 -1.65
C GLU A 21 -17.17 -0.01 -2.09
N GLN A 22 -17.37 0.38 -3.35
CA GLN A 22 -18.70 0.62 -3.91
C GLN A 22 -19.11 -0.55 -4.81
N LEU A 23 -20.17 -1.27 -4.42
CA LEU A 23 -20.87 -2.18 -5.28
C LEU A 23 -21.94 -1.44 -6.09
N LYS A 24 -22.06 -1.79 -7.36
CA LYS A 24 -23.05 -1.23 -8.29
C LYS A 24 -23.75 -2.35 -9.04
N ILE A 25 -25.04 -2.18 -9.27
CA ILE A 25 -25.85 -3.07 -10.08
C ILE A 25 -26.11 -2.38 -11.42
N THR A 26 -26.08 -3.15 -12.50
CA THR A 26 -26.37 -2.69 -13.86
C THR A 26 -27.27 -3.71 -14.55
N TYR A 27 -28.28 -3.24 -15.28
CA TYR A 27 -29.06 -4.06 -16.20
C TYR A 27 -28.38 -4.13 -17.57
N LEU A 28 -28.42 -5.30 -18.19
CA LEU A 28 -27.94 -5.51 -19.56
C LEU A 28 -29.07 -5.96 -20.46
N PRO A 29 -29.20 -5.45 -21.69
CA PRO A 29 -28.36 -4.38 -22.28
C PRO A 29 -28.61 -2.98 -21.64
N ASP A 30 -27.62 -2.09 -21.71
CA ASP A 30 -27.57 -0.80 -21.03
C ASP A 30 -28.69 0.20 -21.46
N TYR A 31 -29.33 -0.04 -22.63
CA TYR A 31 -30.49 0.72 -23.12
C TYR A 31 -31.83 0.26 -22.52
N ALA A 32 -31.81 -0.71 -21.62
CA ALA A 32 -33.03 -1.11 -20.93
C ALA A 32 -33.50 0.03 -20.03
N THR A 33 -34.67 0.61 -20.37
CA THR A 33 -35.31 1.71 -19.63
C THR A 33 -35.89 1.27 -18.28
N ALA A 34 -35.62 0.03 -17.85
CA ALA A 34 -36.05 -0.43 -16.55
C ALA A 34 -35.26 0.30 -15.45
N SER A 35 -36.00 1.09 -14.69
CA SER A 35 -35.45 1.69 -13.45
C SER A 35 -35.03 0.54 -12.52
N ILE A 36 -33.76 0.58 -12.05
CA ILE A 36 -33.36 -0.24 -10.92
C ILE A 36 -34.22 0.20 -9.75
N GLY A 37 -35.24 -0.59 -9.41
CA GLY A 37 -36.05 -0.34 -8.23
C GLY A 37 -35.21 -0.35 -6.96
N THR A 38 -35.86 -0.39 -5.82
CA THR A 38 -35.13 -0.51 -4.54
C THR A 38 -34.30 -1.79 -4.50
N VAL A 39 -33.05 -1.68 -4.10
CA VAL A 39 -32.13 -2.81 -3.88
C VAL A 39 -32.00 -3.04 -2.39
N LYS A 40 -32.29 -4.25 -1.93
CA LYS A 40 -32.03 -4.67 -0.55
C LYS A 40 -30.63 -5.26 -0.47
N TRP A 41 -29.77 -4.60 0.28
CA TRP A 41 -28.42 -5.06 0.58
C TRP A 41 -28.34 -5.71 1.95
N THR A 42 -27.65 -6.84 2.06
CA THR A 42 -27.40 -7.52 3.34
C THR A 42 -25.98 -8.07 3.40
N SER A 43 -25.44 -8.15 4.61
CA SER A 43 -24.16 -8.81 4.89
C SER A 43 -24.39 -10.07 5.73
N SER A 44 -23.75 -11.18 5.36
CA SER A 44 -23.77 -12.41 6.17
C SER A 44 -23.00 -12.29 7.49
N ASN A 45 -22.13 -11.26 7.62
CA ASN A 45 -21.35 -11.01 8.82
C ASN A 45 -21.00 -9.52 8.97
N GLU A 46 -21.86 -8.79 9.66
CA GLU A 46 -21.70 -7.35 9.88
C GLU A 46 -20.55 -6.98 10.83
N ALA A 47 -20.01 -7.94 11.59
CA ALA A 47 -18.80 -7.74 12.36
C ALA A 47 -17.55 -7.63 11.45
N VAL A 48 -17.59 -8.24 10.27
CA VAL A 48 -16.52 -8.22 9.27
C VAL A 48 -16.71 -7.09 8.27
N VAL A 49 -17.90 -7.01 7.66
CA VAL A 49 -18.25 -5.99 6.63
C VAL A 49 -19.70 -5.58 6.81
N THR A 50 -19.95 -4.27 6.83
CA THR A 50 -21.30 -3.72 6.66
C THR A 50 -21.50 -3.22 5.23
N VAL A 51 -22.77 -3.20 4.79
CA VAL A 51 -23.18 -2.59 3.53
C VAL A 51 -24.34 -1.62 3.82
N ASP A 52 -24.31 -0.44 3.20
CA ASP A 52 -25.40 0.53 3.31
C ASP A 52 -26.43 0.36 2.17
N ALA A 53 -27.52 1.14 2.23
CA ALA A 53 -28.58 1.10 1.23
C ALA A 53 -28.13 1.47 -0.19
N ALA A 54 -27.00 2.18 -0.32
CA ALA A 54 -26.40 2.53 -1.61
C ALA A 54 -25.41 1.49 -2.13
N GLY A 55 -25.21 0.36 -1.42
CA GLY A 55 -24.26 -0.69 -1.78
C GLY A 55 -22.81 -0.37 -1.44
N LYS A 56 -22.56 0.61 -0.56
CA LYS A 56 -21.21 0.94 -0.09
C LYS A 56 -20.82 0.00 1.05
N LEU A 57 -19.75 -0.75 0.82
CA LEU A 57 -19.13 -1.63 1.81
C LEU A 57 -18.25 -0.85 2.78
N THR A 58 -18.25 -1.26 4.05
CA THR A 58 -17.28 -0.79 5.05
C THR A 58 -16.68 -2.00 5.75
N ALA A 59 -15.39 -2.24 5.53
CA ALA A 59 -14.64 -3.32 6.16
C ALA A 59 -14.32 -2.96 7.62
N LYS A 60 -14.68 -3.83 8.57
CA LYS A 60 -14.49 -3.62 10.02
C LYS A 60 -13.33 -4.44 10.57
N ALA A 61 -13.40 -5.75 10.44
CA ALA A 61 -12.44 -6.69 11.03
C ALA A 61 -12.04 -7.77 10.01
N ALA A 62 -10.89 -8.40 10.23
CA ALA A 62 -10.43 -9.52 9.41
C ALA A 62 -11.44 -10.67 9.43
N GLY A 63 -11.71 -11.27 8.27
CA GLY A 63 -12.67 -12.34 8.09
C GLY A 63 -13.26 -12.35 6.68
N LYS A 64 -14.31 -13.12 6.49
CA LYS A 64 -15.07 -13.19 5.25
C LYS A 64 -16.55 -12.90 5.48
N ALA A 65 -17.17 -12.24 4.53
CA ALA A 65 -18.62 -12.03 4.49
C ALA A 65 -19.12 -12.17 3.06
N ILE A 66 -20.37 -12.60 2.88
CA ILE A 66 -21.09 -12.57 1.62
C ILE A 66 -22.04 -11.38 1.67
N ILE A 67 -21.89 -10.49 0.72
CA ILE A 67 -22.86 -9.41 0.51
C ILE A 67 -23.87 -9.89 -0.51
N THR A 68 -25.13 -9.79 -0.15
CA THR A 68 -26.26 -10.16 -1.01
C THR A 68 -27.01 -8.89 -1.42
N ALA A 69 -27.26 -8.76 -2.71
CA ALA A 69 -28.12 -7.73 -3.28
C ALA A 69 -29.37 -8.38 -3.85
N ILE A 70 -30.55 -7.92 -3.46
CA ILE A 70 -31.84 -8.38 -3.95
C ILE A 70 -32.56 -7.18 -4.56
N THR A 71 -32.86 -7.25 -5.85
CA THR A 71 -33.61 -6.22 -6.56
C THR A 71 -35.12 -6.39 -6.35
N SER A 72 -35.90 -5.32 -6.56
CA SER A 72 -37.35 -5.35 -6.40
C SER A 72 -38.09 -6.36 -7.35
N ASP A 73 -37.43 -6.73 -8.45
CA ASP A 73 -37.93 -7.76 -9.41
C ASP A 73 -37.43 -9.16 -9.07
N GLY A 74 -36.81 -9.38 -7.92
CA GLY A 74 -36.44 -10.68 -7.37
C GLY A 74 -35.08 -11.23 -7.81
N ASN A 75 -34.25 -10.46 -8.57
CA ASN A 75 -32.90 -10.93 -8.89
C ASN A 75 -32.02 -10.92 -7.65
N VAL A 76 -31.20 -11.96 -7.47
CA VAL A 76 -30.30 -12.12 -6.33
C VAL A 76 -28.86 -12.21 -6.84
N MET A 77 -27.99 -11.38 -6.29
CA MET A 77 -26.55 -11.34 -6.63
C MET A 77 -25.70 -11.39 -5.38
N TYR A 78 -24.49 -11.92 -5.52
CA TYR A 78 -23.56 -12.11 -4.41
C TYR A 78 -22.20 -11.50 -4.70
N CYS A 79 -21.59 -10.94 -3.66
CA CYS A 79 -20.20 -10.54 -3.65
C CYS A 79 -19.51 -11.15 -2.42
N ILE A 80 -18.44 -11.91 -2.64
CA ILE A 80 -17.61 -12.45 -1.55
C ILE A 80 -16.60 -11.38 -1.18
N VAL A 81 -16.66 -10.92 0.08
CA VAL A 81 -15.72 -9.94 0.61
C VAL A 81 -14.78 -10.62 1.60
N THR A 82 -13.47 -10.49 1.35
CA THR A 82 -12.41 -10.89 2.27
C THR A 82 -11.78 -9.64 2.88
N VAL A 83 -11.78 -9.56 4.20
CA VAL A 83 -11.09 -8.49 4.94
C VAL A 83 -9.83 -9.07 5.57
N GLU A 84 -8.66 -8.55 5.19
CA GLU A 84 -7.37 -9.01 5.68
C GLU A 84 -6.34 -7.89 5.70
N ASN A 85 -5.31 -8.03 6.56
CA ASN A 85 -4.17 -7.12 6.55
C ASN A 85 -3.24 -7.46 5.38
N ILE A 86 -3.47 -6.84 4.23
CA ILE A 86 -2.60 -6.99 3.06
C ILE A 86 -1.19 -6.54 3.43
N LYS A 87 -0.26 -7.50 3.45
CA LYS A 87 1.12 -7.26 3.87
C LYS A 87 1.99 -6.75 2.73
N VAL A 88 3.07 -6.07 3.11
CA VAL A 88 4.13 -5.65 2.17
C VAL A 88 4.78 -6.89 1.56
N SER A 89 4.82 -6.95 0.24
CA SER A 89 5.49 -8.01 -0.53
C SER A 89 6.90 -7.59 -0.98
N LYS A 90 7.11 -6.28 -1.20
CA LYS A 90 8.40 -5.71 -1.66
C LYS A 90 8.60 -4.29 -1.14
N ILE A 91 9.88 -3.94 -0.89
CA ILE A 91 10.32 -2.56 -0.64
C ILE A 91 11.29 -2.17 -1.74
N THR A 92 11.16 -0.96 -2.28
CA THR A 92 12.11 -0.37 -3.23
C THR A 92 12.65 0.92 -2.63
N ILE A 93 13.99 1.06 -2.57
CA ILE A 93 14.63 2.29 -2.08
C ILE A 93 15.07 3.11 -3.29
N THR A 94 14.69 4.38 -3.31
CA THR A 94 15.06 5.36 -4.34
C THR A 94 15.67 6.60 -3.71
N THR A 95 16.45 7.34 -4.51
CA THR A 95 17.00 8.65 -4.15
C THR A 95 17.11 9.49 -5.42
N THR A 96 17.05 10.79 -5.27
CA THR A 96 17.23 11.75 -6.38
C THR A 96 18.71 12.08 -6.64
N THR A 97 19.61 11.58 -5.82
CA THR A 97 21.04 11.85 -5.90
C THR A 97 21.86 10.58 -6.09
N SER A 98 23.12 10.73 -6.50
CA SER A 98 24.06 9.60 -6.60
C SER A 98 24.24 8.91 -5.23
N ASN A 99 24.56 7.62 -5.27
CA ASN A 99 24.98 6.86 -4.09
C ASN A 99 26.40 7.20 -3.60
N LYS A 100 27.13 8.08 -4.31
CA LYS A 100 28.45 8.58 -3.95
C LYS A 100 28.31 9.94 -3.25
N ILE A 101 28.39 9.97 -1.94
CA ILE A 101 28.10 11.15 -1.10
C ILE A 101 29.42 11.68 -0.49
N ALA A 102 29.60 13.00 -0.46
CA ALA A 102 30.74 13.60 0.21
C ALA A 102 30.63 13.46 1.73
N THR A 103 31.77 13.53 2.45
CA THR A 103 31.79 13.45 3.92
C THR A 103 31.03 14.62 4.55
N GLY A 104 30.31 14.38 5.64
CA GLY A 104 29.54 15.41 6.35
C GLY A 104 28.27 15.88 5.61
N LYS A 105 27.89 15.27 4.48
CA LYS A 105 26.71 15.63 3.71
C LYS A 105 25.53 14.71 4.01
N LYS A 106 24.34 15.17 3.62
CA LYS A 106 23.08 14.43 3.76
C LYS A 106 22.57 13.94 2.40
N VAL A 107 21.85 12.84 2.42
CA VAL A 107 21.05 12.34 1.29
C VAL A 107 19.74 11.77 1.82
N THR A 108 18.64 12.01 1.11
CA THR A 108 17.34 11.44 1.46
C THR A 108 17.07 10.20 0.64
N LEU A 109 16.81 9.09 1.32
CA LEU A 109 16.32 7.86 0.74
C LEU A 109 14.80 7.81 0.91
N LYS A 110 14.09 7.38 -0.13
CA LYS A 110 12.64 7.13 -0.09
C LYS A 110 12.41 5.63 -0.21
N ALA A 111 11.55 5.08 0.64
CA ALA A 111 11.09 3.70 0.53
C ALA A 111 9.68 3.68 -0.06
N ALA A 112 9.50 2.97 -1.16
CA ALA A 112 8.20 2.62 -1.70
C ALA A 112 7.91 1.16 -1.39
N VAL A 113 6.69 0.85 -0.96
CA VAL A 113 6.25 -0.51 -0.66
C VAL A 113 5.24 -1.01 -1.70
N THR A 114 5.26 -2.29 -1.97
CA THR A 114 4.32 -2.99 -2.84
C THR A 114 3.64 -4.09 -2.04
N PRO A 115 2.31 -4.31 -2.20
CA PRO A 115 1.39 -3.54 -3.03
C PRO A 115 1.05 -2.15 -2.44
N SER A 116 0.53 -1.25 -3.27
CA SER A 116 0.20 0.13 -2.85
C SER A 116 -0.91 0.20 -1.81
N ASN A 117 -1.76 -0.83 -1.74
CA ASN A 117 -2.83 -1.01 -0.77
C ASN A 117 -2.42 -1.82 0.46
N ALA A 118 -1.12 -2.03 0.71
CA ALA A 118 -0.64 -2.67 1.94
C ALA A 118 -1.21 -1.95 3.18
N TYR A 119 -1.61 -2.74 4.18
CA TYR A 119 -2.26 -2.25 5.41
C TYR A 119 -1.37 -1.26 6.18
N ASN A 120 -0.09 -1.60 6.35
CA ASN A 120 0.89 -0.73 6.97
C ASN A 120 2.08 -0.54 6.04
N LYS A 121 2.19 0.66 5.46
CA LYS A 121 3.27 1.04 4.54
C LYS A 121 4.50 1.62 5.24
N GLY A 122 4.50 1.67 6.55
CA GLY A 122 5.62 2.18 7.35
C GLY A 122 6.86 1.31 7.23
N VAL A 123 8.03 1.94 7.27
CA VAL A 123 9.33 1.27 7.33
C VAL A 123 10.16 1.78 8.50
N THR A 124 11.06 0.94 8.99
CA THR A 124 12.15 1.33 9.88
C THR A 124 13.45 1.38 9.09
N TRP A 125 14.30 2.36 9.40
CA TRP A 125 15.60 2.51 8.77
C TRP A 125 16.72 2.11 9.74
N LYS A 126 17.74 1.41 9.21
CA LYS A 126 18.92 1.04 9.99
C LYS A 126 20.17 1.26 9.15
N SER A 127 21.21 1.84 9.77
CA SER A 127 22.55 1.91 9.21
C SER A 127 23.39 0.71 9.68
N SER A 128 24.16 0.12 8.77
CA SER A 128 25.10 -0.97 9.09
C SER A 128 26.27 -0.48 9.95
N ASN A 129 26.57 0.82 9.91
CA ASN A 129 27.66 1.42 10.71
C ASN A 129 27.35 2.90 11.01
N THR A 130 26.86 3.17 12.21
CA THR A 130 26.50 4.53 12.65
C THR A 130 27.72 5.44 12.88
N LYS A 131 28.93 4.89 13.03
CA LYS A 131 30.17 5.66 13.06
C LYS A 131 30.52 6.24 11.68
N VAL A 132 30.04 5.63 10.59
CA VAL A 132 30.25 6.07 9.21
C VAL A 132 29.11 6.98 8.73
N ALA A 133 27.86 6.58 8.94
CA ALA A 133 26.69 7.37 8.64
C ALA A 133 25.49 6.96 9.51
N THR A 134 24.68 7.92 9.88
CA THR A 134 23.40 7.70 10.59
C THR A 134 22.24 7.84 9.59
N VAL A 135 21.08 7.26 9.91
CA VAL A 135 19.84 7.44 9.17
C VAL A 135 18.72 7.82 10.14
N SER A 136 17.89 8.79 9.76
CA SER A 136 16.69 9.18 10.52
C SER A 136 15.51 8.27 10.21
N SER A 137 14.44 8.36 11.02
CA SER A 137 13.17 7.67 10.76
C SER A 137 12.52 8.08 9.44
N SER A 138 12.82 9.27 8.92
CA SER A 138 12.36 9.78 7.63
C SER A 138 13.27 9.40 6.44
N GLY A 139 14.31 8.59 6.66
CA GLY A 139 15.22 8.14 5.59
C GLY A 139 16.32 9.13 5.24
N VAL A 140 16.53 10.19 6.04
CA VAL A 140 17.66 11.12 5.85
C VAL A 140 18.93 10.50 6.38
N VAL A 141 19.85 10.18 5.48
CA VAL A 141 21.18 9.67 5.81
C VAL A 141 22.14 10.83 5.97
N THR A 142 22.88 10.87 7.09
CA THR A 142 23.92 11.87 7.36
C THR A 142 25.28 11.17 7.47
N THR A 143 26.19 11.45 6.53
CA THR A 143 27.55 10.92 6.55
C THR A 143 28.39 11.66 7.57
N LYS A 144 29.26 10.96 8.30
CA LYS A 144 30.16 11.57 9.27
C LYS A 144 31.38 12.20 8.57
N LYS A 145 31.98 13.23 9.22
CA LYS A 145 33.25 13.85 8.75
C LYS A 145 34.38 12.82 8.78
N LYS A 146 35.41 13.02 7.94
CA LYS A 146 36.63 12.19 7.88
C LYS A 146 36.42 10.71 7.53
N MET A 147 35.22 10.33 6.96
CA MET A 147 34.88 8.96 6.58
C MET A 147 35.05 8.68 5.07
N GLY A 148 35.82 9.50 4.36
CA GLY A 148 36.07 9.31 2.91
C GLY A 148 36.68 7.96 2.59
N GLY A 149 36.20 7.33 1.51
CA GLY A 149 36.60 5.98 1.08
C GLY A 149 35.85 4.84 1.78
N LYS A 150 35.01 5.13 2.78
CA LYS A 150 34.19 4.11 3.46
C LYS A 150 32.86 3.88 2.73
N THR A 151 32.28 2.72 2.97
CA THR A 151 30.93 2.38 2.52
C THR A 151 30.03 2.10 3.72
N VAL A 152 28.73 2.32 3.54
CA VAL A 152 27.72 1.98 4.54
C VAL A 152 26.47 1.49 3.83
N THR A 153 25.80 0.48 4.39
CA THR A 153 24.53 -0.03 3.88
C THR A 153 23.40 0.49 4.77
N ILE A 154 22.41 1.09 4.15
CA ILE A 154 21.18 1.54 4.80
C ILE A 154 20.09 0.55 4.44
N THR A 155 19.42 0.01 5.46
CA THR A 155 18.35 -1.00 5.28
C THR A 155 17.03 -0.42 5.74
N ALA A 156 16.00 -0.54 4.89
CA ALA A 156 14.60 -0.32 5.22
C ALA A 156 13.93 -1.66 5.51
N THR A 157 13.18 -1.77 6.62
CA THR A 157 12.42 -2.95 7.00
C THR A 157 10.96 -2.58 7.19
N ALA A 158 10.03 -3.34 6.60
CA ALA A 158 8.59 -3.12 6.74
C ALA A 158 8.14 -3.25 8.21
N LYS A 159 7.22 -2.37 8.63
CA LYS A 159 6.64 -2.36 9.99
C LYS A 159 5.39 -3.25 10.13
N ASP A 160 4.93 -3.86 9.05
CA ASP A 160 3.70 -4.68 9.02
C ASP A 160 3.90 -6.13 9.48
N GLY A 161 5.10 -6.48 9.93
CA GLY A 161 5.46 -7.84 10.34
C GLY A 161 5.70 -8.81 9.16
N SER A 162 5.73 -8.33 7.91
CA SER A 162 6.06 -9.15 6.73
C SER A 162 7.53 -9.60 6.68
N GLY A 163 8.40 -8.94 7.46
CA GLY A 163 9.85 -9.17 7.44
C GLY A 163 10.54 -8.67 6.16
N LYS A 164 9.82 -8.03 5.24
CA LYS A 164 10.40 -7.54 3.98
C LYS A 164 11.39 -6.42 4.24
N LYS A 165 12.52 -6.49 3.49
CA LYS A 165 13.64 -5.57 3.62
C LYS A 165 14.15 -5.16 2.24
N ALA A 166 14.72 -3.95 2.18
CA ALA A 166 15.53 -3.50 1.06
C ALA A 166 16.76 -2.78 1.59
N SER A 167 17.87 -2.84 0.86
CA SER A 167 19.14 -2.23 1.26
C SER A 167 19.68 -1.34 0.17
N TYR A 168 20.29 -0.23 0.57
CA TYR A 168 20.92 0.73 -0.32
C TYR A 168 22.34 1.01 0.14
N LYS A 169 23.32 0.80 -0.75
CA LYS A 169 24.74 0.99 -0.45
C LYS A 169 25.17 2.40 -0.79
N ILE A 170 25.77 3.10 0.15
CA ILE A 170 26.29 4.46 0.01
C ILE A 170 27.82 4.40 0.08
N TYR A 171 28.47 5.06 -0.87
CA TYR A 171 29.92 5.25 -0.96
C TYR A 171 30.26 6.66 -0.55
N ILE A 172 31.17 6.83 0.42
CA ILE A 172 31.59 8.14 0.87
C ILE A 172 32.84 8.57 0.10
N LYS A 173 32.71 9.65 -0.70
CA LYS A 173 33.82 10.18 -1.50
C LYS A 173 34.96 10.57 -0.58
N LYS A 174 36.21 10.25 -1.00
CA LYS A 174 37.40 10.86 -0.40
C LYS A 174 37.38 12.36 -0.66
N GLY A 175 37.72 13.18 0.33
CA GLY A 175 37.94 14.62 0.12
C GLY A 175 39.13 14.81 -0.82
N ILE A 176 39.00 15.74 -1.78
CA ILE A 176 40.16 16.18 -2.55
C ILE A 176 40.99 17.05 -1.64
N VAL A 177 42.17 16.58 -1.25
CA VAL A 177 43.18 17.43 -0.58
C VAL A 177 43.71 18.34 -1.67
N LYS A 178 43.34 19.62 -1.66
CA LYS A 178 44.06 20.63 -2.46
C LYS A 178 45.45 20.73 -1.88
N LYS A 179 46.47 20.31 -2.64
CA LYS A 179 47.87 20.67 -2.27
C LYS A 179 47.96 22.18 -2.25
N VAL A 180 48.22 22.74 -1.08
CA VAL A 180 48.63 24.14 -0.97
C VAL A 180 50.13 24.12 -1.30
N TYR A 181 50.50 24.69 -2.42
CA TYR A 181 51.89 25.03 -2.70
C TYR A 181 52.20 26.31 -1.92
N ILE A 182 53.16 26.24 -0.97
CA ILE A 182 53.74 27.37 -0.26
C ILE A 182 54.90 27.87 -1.09
#